data_58e5f4bf9811c3b1833da096df4c42ea
#
_entry.id   58e5f4bf9811c3b1833da096df4c42ea
#
_cell.length_a   1.000
_cell.length_b   1.000
_cell.length_c   1.000
_cell.angle_alpha   90.00
_cell.angle_beta   90.00
_cell.angle_gamma   90.00
#
_symmetry.space_group_name_H-M   'P 1'
#
loop_
_entity.id
_entity.type
_entity.pdbx_description
1 polymer ?
#
loop_
_entity_poly.entity_id
_entity_poly.type
_entity_poly.pdbx_seq_one_letter_code
_entity_poly.pdbx_strand_id
1 'polypeptide(L)'
;MEIDLPDVLAEVTAQFARYEKALVNNDVAVLDELFRNDSRTLRYGIGENLYGFDAIMAFRAARSPVGLMRTTDRTVITTYGRDTAVASTLFYRDAWAGSKVGRQMQTWVRFPEGWRIVAAHVSIIDQS
;
A
#
# COMPACT_ATOMS: atom_id res chain seq x y z
N MET A 1 9.36 -12.14 20.36
CA MET A 1 8.32 -11.90 19.34
C MET A 1 8.57 -12.84 18.17
N GLU A 2 7.53 -13.48 17.68
CA GLU A 2 7.65 -14.39 16.55
C GLU A 2 7.51 -13.64 15.23
N ILE A 3 8.33 -14.00 14.26
CA ILE A 3 8.36 -13.39 12.94
C ILE A 3 7.81 -14.39 11.92
N ASP A 4 6.93 -13.91 11.05
CA ASP A 4 6.32 -14.69 9.97
C ASP A 4 5.57 -15.92 10.44
N LEU A 5 4.75 -15.78 11.49
CA LEU A 5 3.79 -16.84 11.85
C LEU A 5 2.95 -17.18 10.60
N PRO A 6 2.88 -18.45 10.19
CA PRO A 6 2.25 -18.80 8.89
C PRO A 6 0.81 -18.32 8.72
N ASP A 7 -0.01 -18.39 9.76
CA ASP A 7 -1.39 -17.93 9.70
C ASP A 7 -1.49 -16.41 9.57
N VAL A 8 -0.63 -15.67 10.27
CA VAL A 8 -0.60 -14.21 10.21
C VAL A 8 -0.08 -13.72 8.86
N LEU A 9 1.00 -14.35 8.37
CA LEU A 9 1.55 -14.02 7.06
C LEU A 9 0.53 -14.25 5.95
N ALA A 10 -0.26 -15.33 6.03
CA ALA A 10 -1.30 -15.61 5.05
C ALA A 10 -2.40 -14.52 5.07
N GLU A 11 -2.79 -14.05 6.25
CA GLU A 11 -3.78 -12.98 6.39
C GLU A 11 -3.32 -11.68 5.72
N VAL A 12 -2.11 -11.24 6.02
CA VAL A 12 -1.58 -9.99 5.45
C VAL A 12 -1.36 -10.13 3.96
N THR A 13 -0.85 -11.27 3.50
CA THR A 13 -0.66 -11.53 2.06
C THR A 13 -1.98 -11.39 1.30
N ALA A 14 -3.08 -11.92 1.85
CA ALA A 14 -4.39 -11.79 1.24
C ALA A 14 -4.87 -10.33 1.19
N GLN A 15 -4.65 -9.57 2.25
CA GLN A 15 -5.04 -8.16 2.28
C GLN A 15 -4.18 -7.31 1.35
N PHE A 16 -2.89 -7.61 1.23
CA PHE A 16 -2.02 -6.93 0.27
C PHE A 16 -2.47 -7.19 -1.18
N ALA A 17 -2.83 -8.42 -1.50
CA ALA A 17 -3.37 -8.76 -2.82
C ALA A 17 -4.68 -8.01 -3.10
N ARG A 18 -5.53 -7.89 -2.10
CA ARG A 18 -6.77 -7.12 -2.20
C ARG A 18 -6.50 -5.64 -2.46
N TYR A 19 -5.49 -5.08 -1.78
CA TYR A 19 -5.05 -3.71 -2.00
C TYR A 19 -4.56 -3.50 -3.44
N GLU A 20 -3.67 -4.36 -3.94
CA GLU A 20 -3.14 -4.24 -5.31
C GLU A 20 -4.25 -4.30 -6.36
N LYS A 21 -5.19 -5.23 -6.21
CA LYS A 21 -6.34 -5.33 -7.11
C LYS A 21 -7.19 -4.07 -7.09
N ALA A 22 -7.45 -3.54 -5.90
CA ALA A 22 -8.23 -2.32 -5.74
C ALA A 22 -7.52 -1.11 -6.36
N LEU A 23 -6.20 -1.03 -6.21
CA LEU A 23 -5.43 0.08 -6.77
C LEU A 23 -5.48 0.10 -8.30
N VAL A 24 -5.18 -1.01 -8.95
CA VAL A 24 -5.13 -1.06 -10.42
C VAL A 24 -6.51 -0.89 -11.06
N ASN A 25 -7.57 -1.24 -10.36
CA ASN A 25 -8.95 -1.07 -10.79
C ASN A 25 -9.59 0.21 -10.28
N ASN A 26 -8.86 1.04 -9.55
CA ASN A 26 -9.35 2.25 -8.91
C ASN A 26 -10.62 2.01 -8.08
N ASP A 27 -10.62 0.93 -7.31
CA ASP A 27 -11.71 0.61 -6.38
C ASP A 27 -11.53 1.44 -5.11
N VAL A 28 -12.05 2.66 -5.15
CA VAL A 28 -11.87 3.66 -4.09
C VAL A 28 -12.47 3.18 -2.78
N ALA A 29 -13.60 2.49 -2.81
CA ALA A 29 -14.25 2.01 -1.60
C ALA A 29 -13.36 1.01 -0.84
N VAL A 30 -12.73 0.07 -1.54
CA VAL A 30 -11.82 -0.91 -0.93
C VAL A 30 -10.55 -0.23 -0.45
N LEU A 31 -9.98 0.70 -1.23
CA LEU A 31 -8.79 1.44 -0.81
C LEU A 31 -9.05 2.23 0.47
N ASP A 32 -10.19 2.90 0.57
CA ASP A 32 -10.56 3.65 1.77
C ASP A 32 -10.80 2.71 2.97
N GLU A 33 -11.36 1.53 2.75
CA GLU A 33 -11.52 0.53 3.81
C GLU A 33 -10.17 0.07 4.37
N LEU A 34 -9.19 -0.16 3.50
CA LEU A 34 -7.90 -0.74 3.89
C LEU A 34 -6.97 0.25 4.61
N PHE A 35 -7.19 1.55 4.47
CA PHE A 35 -6.46 2.55 5.26
C PHE A 35 -7.17 2.79 6.59
N ARG A 36 -6.40 2.87 7.68
CA ARG A 36 -6.96 3.14 9.01
C ARG A 36 -7.61 4.53 9.04
N ASN A 37 -8.88 4.59 9.42
CA ASN A 37 -9.59 5.86 9.60
C ASN A 37 -9.18 6.48 10.93
N ASP A 38 -8.08 7.23 10.91
CA ASP A 38 -7.49 7.85 12.08
C ASP A 38 -6.63 9.03 11.63
N SER A 39 -6.59 10.08 12.45
CA SER A 39 -5.81 11.28 12.14
C SER A 39 -4.28 11.02 12.12
N ARG A 40 -3.83 9.91 12.69
CA ARG A 40 -2.41 9.52 12.73
C ARG A 40 -1.98 8.70 11.51
N THR A 41 -2.93 8.24 10.70
CA THR A 41 -2.60 7.52 9.46
C THR A 41 -1.97 8.51 8.49
N LEU A 42 -0.85 8.13 7.88
CA LEU A 42 -0.14 9.02 6.99
C LEU A 42 0.33 8.31 5.72
N ARG A 43 0.47 9.09 4.64
CA ARG A 43 0.98 8.57 3.39
C ARG A 43 1.84 9.62 2.70
N TYR A 44 3.08 9.26 2.39
CA TYR A 44 3.92 10.02 1.47
C TYR A 44 3.78 9.39 0.08
N GLY A 45 3.30 10.17 -0.87
CA GLY A 45 3.24 9.76 -2.27
C GLY A 45 4.36 10.37 -3.09
N ILE A 46 4.26 10.23 -4.40
CA ILE A 46 5.31 10.69 -5.31
C ILE A 46 5.47 12.21 -5.26
N GLY A 47 4.37 12.93 -5.17
CA GLY A 47 4.38 14.40 -5.15
C GLY A 47 3.60 15.03 -4.00
N GLU A 48 3.13 14.23 -3.03
CA GLU A 48 2.26 14.74 -1.96
C GLU A 48 2.62 14.16 -0.59
N ASN A 49 2.35 14.96 0.43
CA ASN A 49 2.45 14.56 1.84
C ASN A 49 1.05 14.60 2.44
N LEU A 50 0.51 13.45 2.82
CA LEU A 50 -0.86 13.34 3.30
C LEU A 50 -0.86 12.92 4.77
N TYR A 51 -1.40 13.77 5.62
CA TYR A 51 -1.50 13.54 7.06
C TYR A 51 -2.97 13.36 7.43
N GLY A 52 -3.30 12.17 7.96
CA GLY A 52 -4.64 11.81 8.37
C GLY A 52 -5.45 11.14 7.26
N PHE A 53 -6.38 10.29 7.69
CA PHE A 53 -7.24 9.54 6.77
C PHE A 53 -8.03 10.44 5.82
N ASP A 54 -8.56 11.57 6.34
CA ASP A 54 -9.39 12.46 5.53
C ASP A 54 -8.62 13.05 4.35
N ALA A 55 -7.35 13.42 4.55
CA ALA A 55 -6.49 13.92 3.49
C ALA A 55 -6.19 12.84 2.44
N ILE A 56 -5.97 11.61 2.89
CA ILE A 56 -5.72 10.45 2.00
C ILE A 56 -6.96 10.16 1.15
N MET A 57 -8.13 10.15 1.78
CA MET A 57 -9.40 9.89 1.09
C MET A 57 -9.70 10.98 0.06
N ALA A 58 -9.51 12.25 0.41
CA ALA A 58 -9.73 13.38 -0.49
C ALA A 58 -8.79 13.34 -1.70
N PHE A 59 -7.52 13.04 -1.48
CA PHE A 59 -6.54 12.89 -2.55
C PHE A 59 -6.95 11.78 -3.53
N ARG A 60 -7.36 10.64 -3.00
CA ARG A 60 -7.76 9.49 -3.82
C ARG A 60 -9.02 9.79 -4.62
N ALA A 61 -9.99 10.47 -4.03
CA ALA A 61 -11.23 10.85 -4.71
C ALA A 61 -10.98 11.80 -5.89
N ALA A 62 -9.97 12.67 -5.77
CA ALA A 62 -9.61 13.65 -6.82
C ALA A 62 -8.64 13.08 -7.86
N ARG A 63 -8.03 11.91 -7.62
CA ARG A 63 -7.01 11.33 -8.48
C ARG A 63 -7.62 10.78 -9.76
N SER A 64 -6.93 11.02 -10.89
CA SER A 64 -7.28 10.38 -12.16
C SER A 64 -7.09 8.87 -12.07
N PRO A 65 -8.00 8.06 -12.63
CA PRO A 65 -7.80 6.62 -12.73
C PRO A 65 -6.79 6.22 -13.81
N VAL A 66 -6.35 7.17 -14.63
CA VAL A 66 -5.42 6.89 -15.72
C VAL A 66 -4.02 6.60 -15.17
N GLY A 67 -3.38 5.54 -15.68
CA GLY A 67 -2.00 5.21 -15.33
C GLY A 67 -1.84 4.47 -14.02
N LEU A 68 -2.92 3.93 -13.45
CA LEU A 68 -2.82 3.15 -12.21
C LEU A 68 -2.39 1.70 -12.44
N MET A 69 -2.55 1.18 -13.65
CA MET A 69 -2.13 -0.18 -13.98
C MET A 69 -0.62 -0.31 -13.83
N ARG A 70 -0.19 -1.38 -13.16
CA ARG A 70 1.23 -1.63 -12.90
C ARG A 70 1.50 -3.12 -12.73
N THR A 71 2.75 -3.51 -12.89
CA THR A 71 3.24 -4.83 -12.50
C THR A 71 4.11 -4.68 -11.26
N THR A 72 4.09 -5.68 -10.40
CA THR A 72 4.90 -5.69 -9.17
C THR A 72 6.01 -6.72 -9.26
N ASP A 73 7.09 -6.47 -8.53
CA ASP A 73 8.25 -7.35 -8.46
C ASP A 73 8.88 -7.25 -7.07
N ARG A 74 9.56 -8.30 -6.65
CA ARG A 74 10.26 -8.36 -5.36
C ARG A 74 9.36 -7.96 -4.18
N THR A 75 8.14 -8.46 -4.17
CA THR A 75 7.22 -8.23 -3.06
C THR A 75 7.71 -9.00 -1.83
N VAL A 76 7.90 -8.27 -0.72
CA VAL A 76 8.32 -8.84 0.56
C VAL A 76 7.32 -8.42 1.62
N ILE A 77 6.71 -9.40 2.27
CA ILE A 77 5.81 -9.19 3.38
C ILE A 77 6.41 -9.87 4.59
N THR A 78 6.61 -9.11 5.67
CA THR A 78 7.12 -9.65 6.93
C THR A 78 6.14 -9.29 8.04
N THR A 79 5.77 -10.26 8.86
CA THR A 79 4.91 -10.04 10.02
C THR A 79 5.73 -10.12 11.31
N TYR A 80 5.36 -9.29 12.27
CA TYR A 80 6.01 -9.19 13.56
C TYR A 80 4.95 -9.40 14.64
N GLY A 81 5.04 -10.52 15.37
CA GLY A 81 3.97 -10.93 16.27
C GLY A 81 2.70 -11.26 15.48
N ARG A 82 1.55 -10.93 16.06
CA ARG A 82 0.25 -11.24 15.45
C ARG A 82 -0.47 -10.03 14.86
N ASP A 83 0.01 -8.82 15.16
CA ASP A 83 -0.78 -7.62 14.89
C ASP A 83 -0.07 -6.56 14.06
N THR A 84 1.16 -6.83 13.60
CA THR A 84 1.94 -5.85 12.84
C THR A 84 2.65 -6.50 11.66
N ALA A 85 2.68 -5.80 10.53
CA ALA A 85 3.37 -6.27 9.34
C ALA A 85 3.90 -5.10 8.52
N VAL A 86 4.95 -5.38 7.75
CA VAL A 86 5.47 -4.47 6.74
C VAL A 86 5.38 -5.16 5.39
N ALA A 87 4.83 -4.48 4.40
CA ALA A 87 4.76 -4.97 3.02
C ALA A 87 5.50 -4.00 2.12
N SER A 88 6.42 -4.52 1.31
CA SER A 88 7.16 -3.73 0.35
C SER A 88 7.12 -4.38 -1.02
N THR A 89 7.16 -3.56 -2.06
CA THR A 89 7.23 -4.05 -3.44
C THR A 89 7.87 -3.01 -4.35
N LEU A 90 8.51 -3.48 -5.38
CA LEU A 90 8.84 -2.66 -6.54
C LEU A 90 7.64 -2.70 -7.50
N PHE A 91 7.48 -1.65 -8.30
CA PHE A 91 6.46 -1.67 -9.34
C PHE A 91 6.92 -0.93 -10.60
N TYR A 92 6.31 -1.31 -11.72
CA TYR A 92 6.65 -0.77 -13.04
C TYR A 92 5.39 -0.44 -13.79
N ARG A 93 5.42 0.65 -14.54
CA ARG A 93 4.36 1.06 -15.45
C ARG A 93 4.87 0.95 -16.88
N ASP A 94 4.04 0.48 -17.79
CA ASP A 94 4.41 0.32 -19.21
C ASP A 94 4.86 1.63 -19.82
N ALA A 95 4.23 2.74 -19.45
CA ALA A 95 4.58 4.07 -19.94
C ALA A 95 6.03 4.48 -19.63
N TRP A 96 6.67 3.87 -18.64
CA TRP A 96 8.07 4.18 -18.30
C TRP A 96 9.07 3.50 -19.23
N ALA A 97 8.66 2.45 -19.96
CA ALA A 97 9.53 1.71 -20.87
C ALA A 97 10.89 1.33 -20.24
N GLY A 98 10.87 0.93 -18.97
CA GLY A 98 12.08 0.51 -18.25
C GLY A 98 12.94 1.64 -17.70
N SER A 99 12.55 2.90 -17.87
CA SER A 99 13.35 4.05 -17.44
C SER A 99 13.26 4.37 -15.95
N LYS A 100 12.23 3.85 -15.26
CA LYS A 100 11.95 4.15 -13.85
C LYS A 100 11.52 2.89 -13.11
N VAL A 101 11.70 2.93 -11.79
CA VAL A 101 11.15 1.91 -10.88
C VAL A 101 10.45 2.60 -9.73
N GLY A 102 9.25 2.11 -9.43
CA GLY A 102 8.49 2.52 -8.26
C GLY A 102 8.84 1.68 -7.06
N ARG A 103 8.78 2.29 -5.88
CA ARG A 103 9.03 1.61 -4.61
C ARG A 103 7.90 1.97 -3.66
N GLN A 104 7.32 0.95 -3.05
CA GLN A 104 6.22 1.12 -2.11
C GLN A 104 6.50 0.37 -0.82
N MET A 105 6.28 1.03 0.31
CA MET A 105 6.30 0.40 1.62
C MET A 105 5.04 0.74 2.38
N GLN A 106 4.48 -0.24 3.07
CA GLN A 106 3.27 -0.08 3.86
C GLN A 106 3.45 -0.74 5.21
N THR A 107 3.01 -0.07 6.27
CA THR A 107 2.89 -0.65 7.60
C THR A 107 1.43 -1.01 7.84
N TRP A 108 1.20 -2.28 8.17
CA TRP A 108 -0.12 -2.84 8.45
C TRP A 108 -0.24 -3.16 9.93
N VAL A 109 -1.40 -2.89 10.50
CA VAL A 109 -1.71 -3.23 11.88
C VAL A 109 -3.08 -3.90 11.92
N ARG A 110 -3.20 -4.95 12.73
CA ARG A 110 -4.47 -5.65 12.91
C ARG A 110 -5.26 -5.01 14.04
N PHE A 111 -6.43 -4.50 13.69
CA PHE A 111 -7.42 -3.94 14.60
C PHE A 111 -8.59 -4.92 14.76
N PRO A 112 -9.54 -4.67 15.66
CA PRO A 112 -10.73 -5.54 15.78
C PRO A 112 -11.50 -5.71 14.48
N GLU A 113 -11.55 -4.68 13.63
CA GLU A 113 -12.21 -4.71 12.32
C GLU A 113 -11.39 -5.38 11.22
N GLY A 114 -10.12 -5.68 11.48
CA GLY A 114 -9.22 -6.34 10.53
C GLY A 114 -7.92 -5.59 10.30
N TRP A 115 -7.17 -6.05 9.32
CA TRP A 115 -5.88 -5.44 8.96
C TRP A 115 -6.08 -4.11 8.24
N ARG A 116 -5.33 -3.08 8.68
CA ARG A 116 -5.40 -1.74 8.09
C ARG A 116 -4.00 -1.17 7.91
N ILE A 117 -3.83 -0.37 6.85
CA ILE A 117 -2.60 0.38 6.60
C ILE A 117 -2.61 1.62 7.49
N VAL A 118 -1.55 1.82 8.27
CA VAL A 118 -1.39 2.98 9.15
C VAL A 118 -0.34 3.96 8.65
N ALA A 119 0.56 3.51 7.78
CA ALA A 119 1.60 4.35 7.18
C ALA A 119 1.97 3.77 5.81
N ALA A 120 2.22 4.64 4.85
CA ALA A 120 2.65 4.23 3.52
C ALA A 120 3.59 5.26 2.90
N HIS A 121 4.50 4.78 2.06
CA HIS A 121 5.44 5.61 1.31
C HIS A 121 5.58 5.04 -0.10
N VAL A 122 5.40 5.90 -1.09
CA VAL A 122 5.59 5.57 -2.51
C VAL A 122 6.58 6.55 -3.10
N SER A 123 7.58 6.03 -3.79
CA SER A 123 8.56 6.86 -4.50
C SER A 123 8.90 6.25 -5.85
N ILE A 124 9.46 7.08 -6.74
CA ILE A 124 9.91 6.65 -8.06
C ILE A 124 11.33 7.14 -8.22
N ILE A 125 12.21 6.25 -8.69
CA ILE A 125 13.58 6.61 -9.03
C ILE A 125 13.88 6.23 -10.48
N ASP A 126 14.87 6.90 -11.06
CA ASP A 126 15.34 6.54 -12.38
C ASP A 126 16.09 5.21 -12.32
N GLN A 127 15.94 4.43 -13.39
CA GLN A 127 16.60 3.14 -13.54
C GLN A 127 17.55 3.22 -14.73
N SER A 128 18.81 2.94 -14.44
CA SER A 128 19.85 2.95 -15.48
C SER A 128 19.85 1.65 -16.29
#